data_b779c1b3bd15bf255395c0723d893107
#
_entry.id   b779c1b3bd15bf255395c0723d893107
#
_cell.length_a   1.000
_cell.length_b   1.000
_cell.length_c   1.000
_cell.angle_alpha   90.00
_cell.angle_beta   90.00
_cell.angle_gamma   90.00
#
_symmetry.space_group_name_H-M   'P 1'
#
loop_
_entity.id
_entity.type
_entity.pdbx_description
1 polymer ?
#
loop_
_entity_poly.entity_id
_entity_poly.type
_entity_poly.pdbx_seq_one_letter_code
_entity_poly.pdbx_strand_id
1 'polypeptide(L)'
;MSLDRRGFLKLAGFIGLVAGTACARRLAGPGSRYTTADGALEAKRWAMVIDMRRFTTAGDTQRVIDACHKAHNVPRIDDVRHEVKWIWTDTFDHVFPDQTHAHLPKALQERPFLLLCNQCDNPPCTRVCPTDATYRLADGIVAQDYHRCIGCRFCMAGCPYGARSFNWVNPRPYVGEVNPEFPTRSIGVVEKCNFCVDRLERGEVVRCAEVSAGGIVVGDLNDPESEV
;
A
#
# COMPACT_ATOMS: atom_id res chain seq x y z
N MET A 1 -61.84 8.69 3.74
CA MET A 1 -61.29 7.39 3.29
C MET A 1 -60.39 6.89 4.41
N SER A 2 -60.87 5.89 5.16
CA SER A 2 -60.04 5.23 6.19
C SER A 2 -59.19 4.18 5.51
N LEU A 3 -57.89 4.36 5.54
CA LEU A 3 -56.94 3.33 5.12
C LEU A 3 -56.98 2.18 6.15
N ASP A 4 -57.40 1.02 5.71
CA ASP A 4 -57.31 -0.18 6.52
C ASP A 4 -55.83 -0.66 6.61
N ARG A 5 -55.54 -1.54 7.60
CA ARG A 5 -54.17 -2.05 7.81
C ARG A 5 -53.54 -2.67 6.60
N ARG A 6 -54.33 -3.33 5.75
CA ARG A 6 -53.85 -3.97 4.54
C ARG A 6 -53.50 -2.94 3.44
N GLY A 7 -54.30 -1.87 3.31
CA GLY A 7 -54.02 -0.77 2.41
C GLY A 7 -52.75 -0.02 2.77
N PHE A 8 -52.56 0.22 4.07
CA PHE A 8 -51.35 0.85 4.61
C PHE A 8 -50.08 0.00 4.31
N LEU A 9 -50.13 -1.31 4.57
CA LEU A 9 -48.97 -2.18 4.30
C LEU A 9 -48.64 -2.31 2.81
N LYS A 10 -49.64 -2.33 1.95
CA LYS A 10 -49.43 -2.33 0.49
C LYS A 10 -48.79 -1.01 0.03
N LEU A 11 -49.25 0.12 0.55
CA LEU A 11 -48.71 1.43 0.19
C LEU A 11 -47.27 1.60 0.74
N ALA A 12 -47.05 1.20 1.99
CA ALA A 12 -45.71 1.24 2.62
C ALA A 12 -44.72 0.31 1.91
N GLY A 13 -45.14 -0.88 1.50
CA GLY A 13 -44.34 -1.81 0.71
C GLY A 13 -43.97 -1.23 -0.67
N PHE A 14 -44.91 -0.57 -1.34
CA PHE A 14 -44.67 0.05 -2.65
C PHE A 14 -43.72 1.27 -2.53
N ILE A 15 -43.90 2.11 -1.51
CA ILE A 15 -43.00 3.24 -1.23
C ILE A 15 -41.61 2.73 -0.85
N GLY A 16 -41.51 1.65 -0.05
CA GLY A 16 -40.24 1.02 0.30
C GLY A 16 -39.47 0.45 -0.91
N LEU A 17 -40.19 -0.16 -1.85
CA LEU A 17 -39.60 -0.69 -3.09
C LEU A 17 -39.09 0.44 -4.01
N VAL A 18 -39.87 1.50 -4.20
CA VAL A 18 -39.50 2.65 -5.04
C VAL A 18 -38.36 3.45 -4.39
N ALA A 19 -38.41 3.66 -3.07
CA ALA A 19 -37.34 4.33 -2.34
C ALA A 19 -36.06 3.47 -2.32
N GLY A 20 -36.19 2.15 -2.16
CA GLY A 20 -35.06 1.20 -2.20
C GLY A 20 -34.33 1.19 -3.55
N THR A 21 -35.05 1.21 -4.67
CA THR A 21 -34.44 1.28 -6.01
C THR A 21 -33.80 2.64 -6.30
N ALA A 22 -34.38 3.73 -5.79
CA ALA A 22 -33.79 5.08 -5.90
C ALA A 22 -32.56 5.23 -5.02
N CYS A 23 -32.53 4.63 -3.82
CA CYS A 23 -31.37 4.59 -2.95
C CYS A 23 -30.25 3.69 -3.50
N ALA A 24 -30.60 2.52 -4.05
CA ALA A 24 -29.64 1.63 -4.69
C ALA A 24 -28.99 2.29 -5.92
N ARG A 25 -29.74 3.08 -6.70
CA ARG A 25 -29.20 3.88 -7.81
C ARG A 25 -28.32 5.06 -7.36
N ARG A 26 -28.55 5.60 -6.15
CA ARG A 26 -27.66 6.63 -5.57
C ARG A 26 -26.44 6.06 -4.89
N LEU A 27 -26.50 4.82 -4.38
CA LEU A 27 -25.34 4.10 -3.83
C LEU A 27 -24.45 3.53 -4.94
N ALA A 28 -25.03 3.21 -6.09
CA ALA A 28 -24.31 3.05 -7.34
C ALA A 28 -24.13 4.44 -7.99
N GLY A 29 -23.48 5.36 -7.31
CA GLY A 29 -22.98 6.59 -7.90
C GLY A 29 -22.15 6.23 -9.13
N PRO A 30 -22.07 7.08 -10.16
CA PRO A 30 -21.13 6.88 -11.24
C PRO A 30 -19.79 6.68 -10.57
N GLY A 31 -19.22 5.45 -10.68
CA GLY A 31 -17.89 5.18 -10.18
C GLY A 31 -17.06 6.36 -10.63
N SER A 32 -16.40 7.02 -9.68
CA SER A 32 -15.57 8.16 -10.01
C SER A 32 -14.64 7.66 -11.10
N ARG A 33 -14.89 8.13 -12.32
CA ARG A 33 -13.97 7.90 -13.42
C ARG A 33 -12.79 8.77 -13.07
N TYR A 34 -11.85 8.20 -12.34
CA TYR A 34 -10.51 8.75 -12.31
C TYR A 34 -10.03 8.67 -13.74
N THR A 35 -10.03 9.80 -14.42
CA THR A 35 -9.29 9.96 -15.65
C THR A 35 -7.83 9.98 -15.21
N THR A 36 -7.06 8.98 -15.62
CA THR A 36 -5.61 8.98 -15.51
C THR A 36 -5.09 10.28 -16.12
N ALA A 37 -4.11 10.89 -15.48
CA ALA A 37 -3.47 12.09 -16.01
C ALA A 37 -2.82 11.77 -17.37
N ASP A 38 -2.81 12.74 -18.28
CA ASP A 38 -2.09 12.59 -19.55
C ASP A 38 -0.62 12.26 -19.26
N GLY A 39 -0.15 11.11 -19.75
CA GLY A 39 1.22 10.63 -19.53
C GLY A 39 1.43 9.72 -18.31
N ALA A 40 0.38 9.39 -17.54
CA ALA A 40 0.50 8.41 -16.45
C ALA A 40 1.00 7.05 -16.98
N LEU A 41 1.81 6.36 -16.15
CA LEU A 41 2.17 4.98 -16.42
C LEU A 41 1.00 4.08 -16.05
N GLU A 42 0.58 3.22 -16.96
CA GLU A 42 -0.54 2.32 -16.78
C GLU A 42 -0.10 0.86 -16.82
N ALA A 43 -0.71 0.03 -15.99
CA ALA A 43 -0.58 -1.41 -16.03
C ALA A 43 -1.93 -2.05 -15.68
N LYS A 44 -2.21 -3.24 -16.22
CA LYS A 44 -3.34 -4.05 -15.77
C LYS A 44 -3.08 -4.64 -14.40
N ARG A 45 -1.80 -4.96 -14.17
CA ARG A 45 -1.34 -5.55 -12.92
C ARG A 45 0.12 -5.18 -12.64
N TRP A 46 0.34 -4.22 -11.75
CA TRP A 46 1.69 -3.85 -11.35
C TRP A 46 2.40 -4.99 -10.63
N ALA A 47 3.64 -5.22 -11.01
CA ALA A 47 4.56 -6.15 -10.38
C ALA A 47 5.94 -5.52 -10.19
N MET A 48 6.72 -6.08 -9.27
CA MET A 48 8.08 -5.67 -8.97
C MET A 48 8.94 -6.91 -8.76
N VAL A 49 10.09 -6.93 -9.42
CA VAL A 49 11.14 -7.94 -9.22
C VAL A 49 12.35 -7.27 -8.58
N ILE A 50 12.90 -7.88 -7.53
CA ILE A 50 14.11 -7.42 -6.84
C ILE A 50 15.20 -8.45 -7.07
N ASP A 51 16.20 -8.10 -7.88
CA ASP A 51 17.37 -8.96 -8.09
C ASP A 51 18.37 -8.77 -6.93
N MET A 52 18.27 -9.63 -5.92
CA MET A 52 19.11 -9.58 -4.74
C MET A 52 20.62 -9.79 -5.04
N ARG A 53 20.98 -10.27 -6.23
CA ARG A 53 22.39 -10.37 -6.65
C ARG A 53 23.04 -9.01 -6.86
N ARG A 54 22.23 -7.97 -7.09
CA ARG A 54 22.67 -6.58 -7.29
C ARG A 54 22.77 -5.79 -5.99
N PHE A 55 22.25 -6.32 -4.89
CA PHE A 55 22.31 -5.74 -3.56
C PHE A 55 23.33 -6.50 -2.70
N THR A 56 24.63 -6.23 -2.97
CA THR A 56 25.73 -6.97 -2.35
C THR A 56 26.26 -6.32 -1.07
N THR A 57 26.02 -5.03 -0.90
CA THR A 57 26.46 -4.26 0.27
C THR A 57 25.29 -3.60 0.97
N ALA A 58 25.47 -3.29 2.25
CA ALA A 58 24.51 -2.47 3.01
C ALA A 58 24.30 -1.08 2.38
N GLY A 59 25.30 -0.54 1.70
CA GLY A 59 25.18 0.74 1.00
C GLY A 59 24.23 0.71 -0.20
N ASP A 60 24.12 -0.43 -0.89
CA ASP A 60 23.22 -0.57 -2.02
C ASP A 60 21.76 -0.55 -1.57
N THR A 61 21.44 -1.28 -0.50
CA THR A 61 20.09 -1.30 0.08
C THR A 61 19.77 0.03 0.74
N GLN A 62 20.70 0.64 1.45
CA GLN A 62 20.50 1.91 2.14
C GLN A 62 20.19 3.05 1.17
N ARG A 63 20.85 3.12 0.02
CA ARG A 63 20.57 4.09 -1.04
C ARG A 63 19.10 4.03 -1.49
N VAL A 64 18.57 2.82 -1.65
CA VAL A 64 17.17 2.60 -2.07
C VAL A 64 16.20 2.98 -0.95
N ILE A 65 16.50 2.63 0.29
CA ILE A 65 15.71 2.98 1.47
C ILE A 65 15.65 4.50 1.63
N ASP A 66 16.79 5.18 1.61
CA ASP A 66 16.87 6.63 1.79
C ASP A 66 16.11 7.38 0.67
N ALA A 67 16.22 6.92 -0.58
CA ALA A 67 15.50 7.52 -1.68
C ALA A 67 13.98 7.36 -1.56
N CYS A 68 13.49 6.20 -1.13
CA CYS A 68 12.08 5.96 -0.86
C CYS A 68 11.59 6.83 0.31
N HIS A 69 12.33 6.85 1.40
CA HIS A 69 11.95 7.59 2.60
C HIS A 69 11.92 9.10 2.34
N LYS A 70 12.91 9.64 1.61
CA LYS A 70 12.93 11.04 1.21
C LYS A 70 11.75 11.39 0.29
N ALA A 71 11.46 10.57 -0.71
CA ALA A 71 10.35 10.81 -1.64
C ALA A 71 8.98 10.85 -0.97
N HIS A 72 8.78 10.01 0.06
CA HIS A 72 7.48 9.84 0.70
C HIS A 72 7.40 10.44 2.11
N ASN A 73 8.32 11.31 2.50
CA ASN A 73 8.32 11.94 3.82
C ASN A 73 8.24 10.92 4.97
N VAL A 74 8.93 9.76 4.84
CA VAL A 74 8.93 8.75 5.88
C VAL A 74 9.80 9.23 7.05
N PRO A 75 9.27 9.26 8.29
CA PRO A 75 10.02 9.80 9.42
C PRO A 75 11.17 8.87 9.80
N ARG A 76 12.29 9.44 10.24
CA ARG A 76 13.42 8.71 10.82
C ARG A 76 13.37 8.83 12.33
N ILE A 77 12.88 7.78 12.99
CA ILE A 77 12.72 7.73 14.45
C ILE A 77 13.67 6.67 14.99
N ASP A 78 14.59 7.08 15.88
CA ASP A 78 15.63 6.19 16.41
C ASP A 78 15.07 5.15 17.39
N ASP A 79 13.94 5.42 18.04
CA ASP A 79 13.25 4.45 18.89
C ASP A 79 12.59 3.37 18.01
N VAL A 80 13.14 2.18 18.01
CA VAL A 80 12.70 1.01 17.25
C VAL A 80 11.22 0.66 17.46
N ARG A 81 10.64 1.00 18.62
CA ARG A 81 9.22 0.80 18.93
C ARG A 81 8.30 1.74 18.14
N HIS A 82 8.85 2.86 17.67
CA HIS A 82 8.14 3.91 16.94
C HIS A 82 8.58 4.00 15.48
N GLU A 83 9.49 3.12 15.05
CA GLU A 83 10.03 3.10 13.69
C GLU A 83 8.91 2.94 12.65
N VAL A 84 9.01 3.72 11.58
CA VAL A 84 8.10 3.65 10.42
C VAL A 84 8.85 3.06 9.23
N LYS A 85 8.38 1.89 8.78
CA LYS A 85 9.00 1.13 7.68
C LYS A 85 8.13 1.18 6.43
N TRP A 86 8.68 1.68 5.33
CA TRP A 86 8.10 1.57 3.99
C TRP A 86 8.86 0.54 3.15
N ILE A 87 10.18 0.60 3.21
CA ILE A 87 11.14 -0.34 2.69
C ILE A 87 12.24 -0.48 3.72
N TRP A 88 12.66 -1.72 3.99
CA TRP A 88 13.67 -2.02 5.03
C TRP A 88 14.44 -3.26 4.64
N THR A 89 15.42 -3.64 5.43
CA THR A 89 16.17 -4.89 5.27
C THR A 89 15.98 -5.81 6.45
N ASP A 90 16.05 -7.13 6.19
CA ASP A 90 16.06 -8.16 7.21
C ASP A 90 16.94 -9.33 6.77
N THR A 91 17.22 -10.27 7.68
CA THR A 91 18.05 -11.44 7.46
C THR A 91 17.25 -12.58 6.82
N PHE A 92 17.95 -13.56 6.22
CA PHE A 92 17.32 -14.70 5.55
C PHE A 92 16.38 -15.49 6.46
N ASP A 93 16.78 -15.77 7.68
CA ASP A 93 16.03 -16.55 8.65
C ASP A 93 14.72 -15.87 9.10
N HIS A 94 14.69 -14.54 9.13
CA HIS A 94 13.46 -13.78 9.40
C HIS A 94 12.54 -13.71 8.18
N VAL A 95 13.13 -13.62 6.98
CA VAL A 95 12.35 -13.50 5.73
C VAL A 95 11.79 -14.83 5.25
N PHE A 96 12.56 -15.92 5.42
CA PHE A 96 12.24 -17.26 4.95
C PHE A 96 12.40 -18.31 6.07
N PRO A 97 11.66 -18.20 7.18
CA PRO A 97 11.83 -19.08 8.34
C PRO A 97 11.66 -20.56 7.99
N ASP A 98 10.76 -20.90 7.07
CA ASP A 98 10.49 -22.26 6.64
C ASP A 98 11.58 -22.85 5.71
N GLN A 99 12.52 -22.03 5.23
CA GLN A 99 13.61 -22.44 4.34
C GLN A 99 14.97 -22.47 5.04
N THR A 100 15.01 -22.16 6.32
CA THR A 100 16.25 -22.17 7.12
C THR A 100 16.68 -23.61 7.39
N HIS A 101 17.95 -23.94 7.06
CA HIS A 101 18.54 -25.25 7.33
C HIS A 101 20.07 -25.15 7.51
N ALA A 102 20.66 -26.19 8.12
CA ALA A 102 22.07 -26.22 8.51
C ALA A 102 23.08 -26.10 7.33
N HIS A 103 22.65 -26.33 6.10
CA HIS A 103 23.50 -26.29 4.90
C HIS A 103 23.34 -24.98 4.09
N LEU A 104 22.64 -23.99 4.66
CA LEU A 104 22.48 -22.72 3.98
C LEU A 104 23.85 -22.00 3.85
N PRO A 105 24.23 -21.53 2.65
CA PRO A 105 25.48 -20.81 2.45
C PRO A 105 25.54 -19.56 3.35
N LYS A 106 26.66 -19.34 4.03
CA LYS A 106 26.85 -18.17 4.90
C LYS A 106 26.59 -16.84 4.18
N ALA A 107 27.04 -16.73 2.93
CA ALA A 107 26.83 -15.56 2.10
C ALA A 107 25.33 -15.24 1.88
N LEU A 108 24.45 -16.23 1.95
CA LEU A 108 23.01 -16.04 1.84
C LEU A 108 22.40 -15.68 3.21
N GLN A 109 22.91 -16.29 4.30
CA GLN A 109 22.47 -15.98 5.67
C GLN A 109 22.79 -14.53 6.07
N GLU A 110 23.98 -14.05 5.67
CA GLU A 110 24.48 -12.72 6.05
C GLU A 110 23.99 -11.61 5.11
N ARG A 111 23.39 -11.97 3.96
CA ARG A 111 22.90 -10.99 2.99
C ARG A 111 21.65 -10.28 3.53
N PRO A 112 21.62 -8.93 3.50
CA PRO A 112 20.40 -8.19 3.79
C PRO A 112 19.39 -8.35 2.65
N PHE A 113 18.17 -8.76 2.98
CA PHE A 113 17.05 -8.84 2.04
C PHE A 113 16.24 -7.57 2.09
N LEU A 114 15.97 -6.97 0.95
CA LEU A 114 15.16 -5.77 0.83
C LEU A 114 13.68 -6.16 0.88
N LEU A 115 12.94 -5.58 1.81
CA LEU A 115 11.54 -5.87 2.08
C LEU A 115 10.68 -4.62 1.94
N LEU A 116 9.44 -4.82 1.48
CA LEU A 116 8.42 -3.79 1.36
C LEU A 116 7.03 -4.43 1.36
N CYS A 117 5.97 -3.64 1.15
CA CYS A 117 4.62 -4.17 1.01
C CYS A 117 4.50 -5.03 -0.28
N ASN A 118 4.06 -6.28 -0.14
CA ASN A 118 3.93 -7.23 -1.25
C ASN A 118 2.76 -6.94 -2.20
N GLN A 119 1.99 -5.87 -2.02
CA GLN A 119 0.85 -5.49 -2.87
C GLN A 119 -0.04 -6.69 -3.23
N CYS A 120 -0.43 -7.46 -2.21
CA CYS A 120 -1.10 -8.77 -2.33
C CYS A 120 -2.31 -8.75 -3.26
N ASP A 121 -2.55 -9.86 -3.99
CA ASP A 121 -3.74 -10.06 -4.81
C ASP A 121 -5.02 -10.06 -4.00
N ASN A 122 -4.98 -10.73 -2.86
CA ASN A 122 -6.09 -10.84 -1.94
C ASN A 122 -5.66 -10.29 -0.57
N PRO A 123 -5.54 -8.94 -0.45
CA PRO A 123 -4.91 -8.31 0.69
C PRO A 123 -5.77 -8.46 1.95
N PRO A 124 -5.33 -9.19 2.99
CA PRO A 124 -6.11 -9.32 4.22
C PRO A 124 -6.28 -7.96 4.92
N CYS A 125 -5.34 -7.06 4.74
CA CYS A 125 -5.37 -5.73 5.34
C CYS A 125 -6.51 -4.83 4.84
N THR A 126 -7.02 -5.02 3.62
CA THR A 126 -8.19 -4.28 3.13
C THR A 126 -9.46 -4.83 3.74
N ARG A 127 -9.57 -6.17 3.89
CA ARG A 127 -10.77 -6.81 4.44
C ARG A 127 -11.03 -6.50 5.91
N VAL A 128 -9.99 -6.22 6.67
CA VAL A 128 -10.11 -5.91 8.11
C VAL A 128 -10.20 -4.41 8.41
N CYS A 129 -10.15 -3.55 7.40
CA CYS A 129 -10.22 -2.10 7.59
C CYS A 129 -11.68 -1.66 7.74
N PRO A 130 -12.11 -1.17 8.93
CA PRO A 130 -13.51 -0.84 9.16
C PRO A 130 -13.97 0.45 8.46
N THR A 131 -13.03 1.26 7.97
CA THR A 131 -13.29 2.57 7.34
C THR A 131 -12.93 2.59 5.86
N ASP A 132 -12.55 1.44 5.29
CA ASP A 132 -12.01 1.33 3.92
C ASP A 132 -10.86 2.30 3.63
N ALA A 133 -10.10 2.69 4.69
CA ALA A 133 -8.90 3.51 4.56
C ALA A 133 -7.78 2.77 3.81
N THR A 134 -7.78 1.44 3.87
CA THR A 134 -6.92 0.58 3.06
C THR A 134 -7.77 -0.08 1.99
N TYR A 135 -7.43 0.12 0.73
CA TYR A 135 -8.21 -0.39 -0.41
C TYR A 135 -7.27 -0.84 -1.52
N ARG A 136 -7.80 -1.60 -2.48
CA ARG A 136 -7.05 -2.06 -3.65
C ARG A 136 -7.56 -1.33 -4.90
N LEU A 137 -6.63 -0.79 -5.68
CA LEU A 137 -6.89 -0.19 -6.97
C LEU A 137 -7.11 -1.27 -8.04
N ALA A 138 -7.63 -0.88 -9.20
CA ALA A 138 -7.93 -1.79 -10.30
C ALA A 138 -6.66 -2.44 -10.89
N ASP A 139 -5.55 -1.73 -10.87
CA ASP A 139 -4.22 -2.15 -11.32
C ASP A 139 -3.45 -3.03 -10.31
N GLY A 140 -4.09 -3.35 -9.19
CA GLY A 140 -3.55 -4.21 -8.14
C GLY A 140 -2.85 -3.50 -6.99
N ILE A 141 -2.57 -2.22 -7.08
CA ILE A 141 -1.94 -1.47 -5.99
C ILE A 141 -2.85 -1.43 -4.76
N VAL A 142 -2.30 -1.75 -3.60
CA VAL A 142 -2.98 -1.60 -2.32
C VAL A 142 -2.63 -0.24 -1.75
N ALA A 143 -3.56 0.69 -1.78
CA ALA A 143 -3.41 2.06 -1.33
C ALA A 143 -3.84 2.26 0.13
N GLN A 144 -3.49 3.43 0.68
CA GLN A 144 -3.85 3.85 2.04
C GLN A 144 -4.30 5.31 2.03
N ASP A 145 -5.52 5.55 2.45
CA ASP A 145 -6.05 6.89 2.70
C ASP A 145 -5.84 7.27 4.17
N TYR A 146 -4.96 8.23 4.41
CA TYR A 146 -4.63 8.68 5.77
C TYR A 146 -5.74 9.47 6.43
N HIS A 147 -6.65 10.09 5.66
CA HIS A 147 -7.79 10.85 6.19
C HIS A 147 -8.91 9.94 6.70
N ARG A 148 -9.09 8.77 6.08
CA ARG A 148 -10.05 7.75 6.54
C ARG A 148 -9.51 6.87 7.66
N CYS A 149 -8.19 6.87 7.86
CA CYS A 149 -7.55 6.00 8.84
C CYS A 149 -7.88 6.46 10.27
N ILE A 150 -8.55 5.60 11.04
CA ILE A 150 -8.90 5.84 12.46
C ILE A 150 -7.86 5.25 13.43
N GLY A 151 -6.76 4.67 12.93
CA GLY A 151 -5.70 4.13 13.78
C GLY A 151 -6.04 2.85 14.53
N CYS A 152 -7.05 2.10 14.14
CA CYS A 152 -7.45 0.86 14.84
C CYS A 152 -6.41 -0.27 14.74
N ARG A 153 -5.45 -0.20 13.80
CA ARG A 153 -4.32 -1.13 13.59
C ARG A 153 -4.71 -2.56 13.19
N PHE A 154 -5.98 -2.86 12.90
CA PHE A 154 -6.40 -4.17 12.42
C PHE A 154 -5.64 -4.59 11.16
N CYS A 155 -5.34 -3.65 10.27
CA CYS A 155 -4.54 -3.91 9.07
C CYS A 155 -3.07 -4.29 9.37
N MET A 156 -2.51 -3.89 10.51
CA MET A 156 -1.20 -4.33 10.98
C MET A 156 -1.27 -5.78 11.45
N ALA A 157 -2.25 -6.09 12.31
CA ALA A 157 -2.49 -7.47 12.78
C ALA A 157 -2.84 -8.42 11.63
N GLY A 158 -3.52 -7.94 10.58
CA GLY A 158 -3.89 -8.72 9.41
C GLY A 158 -2.76 -8.89 8.37
N CYS A 159 -1.64 -8.18 8.50
CA CYS A 159 -0.53 -8.27 7.54
C CYS A 159 0.46 -9.36 7.96
N PRO A 160 0.59 -10.49 7.23
CA PRO A 160 1.53 -11.55 7.60
C PRO A 160 3.00 -11.16 7.40
N TYR A 161 3.26 -10.07 6.67
CA TYR A 161 4.61 -9.62 6.32
C TYR A 161 5.13 -8.46 7.20
N GLY A 162 4.36 -7.99 8.17
CA GLY A 162 4.76 -6.84 9.00
C GLY A 162 4.96 -5.52 8.23
N ALA A 163 4.45 -5.43 6.97
CA ALA A 163 4.70 -4.31 6.06
C ALA A 163 3.81 -3.08 6.35
N ARG A 164 3.47 -2.86 7.61
CA ARG A 164 2.65 -1.72 8.04
C ARG A 164 3.17 -1.17 9.36
N SER A 165 3.38 0.13 9.40
CA SER A 165 3.86 0.85 10.58
C SER A 165 2.80 1.84 11.06
N PHE A 166 2.80 2.14 12.34
CA PHE A 166 1.84 3.04 12.96
C PHE A 166 2.55 4.26 13.56
N ASN A 167 2.03 5.44 13.33
CA ASN A 167 2.56 6.67 13.89
C ASN A 167 2.14 6.83 15.35
N TRP A 168 2.91 6.25 16.27
CA TRP A 168 2.72 6.34 17.71
C TRP A 168 2.97 7.75 18.26
N VAL A 169 3.84 8.48 17.59
CA VAL A 169 4.19 9.87 17.90
C VAL A 169 3.92 10.74 16.67
N ASN A 170 3.93 12.05 16.82
CA ASN A 170 3.84 12.94 15.67
C ASN A 170 5.06 12.75 14.76
N PRO A 171 4.91 12.26 13.52
CA PRO A 171 6.05 11.94 12.65
C PRO A 171 6.73 13.17 12.06
N ARG A 172 6.06 14.32 11.96
CA ARG A 172 6.54 15.51 11.24
C ARG A 172 7.88 16.05 11.71
N PRO A 173 8.19 16.09 13.03
CA PRO A 173 9.51 16.54 13.49
C PRO A 173 10.67 15.60 13.10
N TYR A 174 10.37 14.37 12.72
CA TYR A 174 11.34 13.34 12.34
C TYR A 174 11.49 13.17 10.83
N VAL A 175 10.75 13.95 10.04
CA VAL A 175 10.97 14.10 8.61
C VAL A 175 12.04 15.19 8.43
N GLY A 176 13.16 14.85 7.84
CA GLY A 176 14.26 15.81 7.62
C GLY A 176 13.86 16.90 6.62
N GLU A 177 14.30 16.77 5.39
CA GLU A 177 13.85 17.64 4.29
C GLU A 177 12.49 17.16 3.77
N VAL A 178 11.46 17.99 3.93
CA VAL A 178 10.10 17.65 3.49
C VAL A 178 9.98 17.77 1.98
N ASN A 179 9.55 16.67 1.34
CA ASN A 179 9.13 16.69 -0.06
C ASN A 179 7.72 17.32 -0.16
N PRO A 180 7.55 18.49 -0.83
CA PRO A 180 6.25 19.14 -0.94
C PRO A 180 5.25 18.39 -1.82
N GLU A 181 5.73 17.48 -2.69
CA GLU A 181 4.88 16.70 -3.59
C GLU A 181 4.20 15.52 -2.92
N PHE A 182 4.61 15.16 -1.71
CA PHE A 182 4.02 14.05 -0.95
C PHE A 182 3.57 14.51 0.44
N PRO A 183 2.37 14.11 0.92
CA PRO A 183 1.86 14.58 2.20
C PRO A 183 2.66 14.03 3.37
N THR A 184 2.88 14.85 4.39
CA THR A 184 3.29 14.35 5.71
C THR A 184 2.09 13.75 6.43
N ARG A 185 2.33 12.77 7.31
CA ARG A 185 1.26 12.12 8.07
C ARG A 185 1.07 12.77 9.43
N SER A 186 -0.04 12.41 10.07
CA SER A 186 -0.33 12.76 11.44
C SER A 186 -0.05 11.58 12.38
N ILE A 187 0.05 11.87 13.68
CA ILE A 187 -0.04 10.83 14.71
C ILE A 187 -1.33 10.03 14.55
N GLY A 188 -1.31 8.75 14.84
CA GLY A 188 -2.50 7.90 14.88
C GLY A 188 -2.91 7.26 13.55
N VAL A 189 -2.13 7.38 12.50
CA VAL A 189 -2.40 6.71 11.22
C VAL A 189 -1.40 5.59 10.94
N VAL A 190 -1.83 4.61 10.14
CA VAL A 190 -0.97 3.51 9.64
C VAL A 190 -0.37 3.90 8.30
N GLU A 191 0.91 3.58 8.11
CA GLU A 191 1.64 3.81 6.85
C GLU A 191 2.17 2.50 6.28
N LYS A 192 2.47 2.51 4.99
CA LYS A 192 3.16 1.45 4.25
C LYS A 192 3.60 1.94 2.87
N CYS A 193 4.43 1.20 2.17
CA CYS A 193 4.72 1.40 0.76
C CYS A 193 3.41 1.43 -0.07
N ASN A 194 3.19 2.50 -0.82
CA ASN A 194 2.03 2.70 -1.70
C ASN A 194 2.34 2.39 -3.17
N PHE A 195 3.48 1.75 -3.44
CA PHE A 195 3.98 1.47 -4.79
C PHE A 195 4.25 2.75 -5.62
N CYS A 196 4.50 3.87 -4.96
CA CYS A 196 4.68 5.20 -5.58
C CYS A 196 3.53 5.58 -6.54
N VAL A 197 2.29 5.27 -6.19
CA VAL A 197 1.11 5.54 -7.04
C VAL A 197 1.07 7.01 -7.52
N ASP A 198 1.45 7.93 -6.66
CA ASP A 198 1.58 9.36 -6.95
C ASP A 198 2.59 9.67 -8.06
N ARG A 199 3.70 8.92 -8.13
CA ARG A 199 4.71 9.04 -9.19
C ARG A 199 4.24 8.40 -10.49
N LEU A 200 3.66 7.20 -10.41
CA LEU A 200 3.09 6.51 -11.57
C LEU A 200 2.03 7.37 -12.27
N GLU A 201 1.18 8.06 -11.51
CA GLU A 201 0.20 9.01 -12.04
C GLU A 201 0.84 10.20 -12.79
N ARG A 202 2.09 10.57 -12.46
CA ARG A 202 2.86 11.60 -13.16
C ARG A 202 3.72 11.08 -14.33
N GLY A 203 3.62 9.78 -14.64
CA GLY A 203 4.47 9.15 -15.66
C GLY A 203 5.90 8.87 -15.19
N GLU A 204 6.13 8.87 -13.88
CA GLU A 204 7.45 8.63 -13.29
C GLU A 204 7.55 7.18 -12.78
N VAL A 205 8.69 6.55 -12.98
CA VAL A 205 8.98 5.21 -12.43
C VAL A 205 9.02 5.26 -10.90
N VAL A 206 8.68 4.15 -10.24
CA VAL A 206 8.76 4.03 -8.77
C VAL A 206 10.17 4.36 -8.27
N ARG A 207 10.26 5.14 -7.21
CA ARG A 207 11.53 5.75 -6.76
C ARG A 207 12.61 4.74 -6.42
N CYS A 208 12.24 3.61 -5.81
CA CYS A 208 13.20 2.57 -5.46
C CYS A 208 13.81 1.90 -6.71
N ALA A 209 13.05 1.70 -7.79
CA ALA A 209 13.56 1.17 -9.05
C ALA A 209 14.52 2.16 -9.72
N GLU A 210 14.14 3.43 -9.80
CA GLU A 210 14.94 4.49 -10.41
C GLU A 210 16.37 4.57 -9.84
N VAL A 211 16.54 4.40 -8.53
CA VAL A 211 17.85 4.51 -7.86
C VAL A 211 18.57 3.18 -7.67
N SER A 212 17.95 2.06 -8.06
CA SER A 212 18.47 0.71 -7.80
C SER A 212 19.57 0.27 -8.78
N ALA A 213 19.89 1.07 -9.79
CA ALA A 213 20.81 0.69 -10.88
C ALA A 213 20.42 -0.64 -11.56
N GLY A 214 19.11 -0.84 -11.80
CA GLY A 214 18.55 -2.03 -12.41
C GLY A 214 18.40 -3.23 -11.43
N GLY A 215 18.61 -3.02 -10.14
CA GLY A 215 18.37 -4.04 -9.11
C GLY A 215 16.88 -4.25 -8.80
N ILE A 216 16.05 -3.27 -9.12
CA ILE A 216 14.60 -3.35 -9.00
C ILE A 216 13.99 -3.03 -10.36
N VAL A 217 13.17 -3.93 -10.86
CA VAL A 217 12.44 -3.79 -12.12
C VAL A 217 10.94 -3.77 -11.81
N VAL A 218 10.20 -2.92 -12.50
CA VAL A 218 8.75 -2.75 -12.32
C VAL A 218 8.07 -2.78 -13.67
N GLY A 219 6.93 -3.46 -13.75
CA GLY A 219 6.19 -3.58 -14.99
C GLY A 219 4.80 -4.16 -14.81
N ASP A 220 4.14 -4.48 -15.93
CA ASP A 220 2.82 -5.13 -15.95
C ASP A 220 2.98 -6.65 -16.02
N LEU A 221 2.56 -7.35 -14.97
CA LEU A 221 2.59 -8.82 -14.90
C LEU A 221 1.76 -9.50 -16.02
N ASN A 222 0.80 -8.78 -16.60
CA ASN A 222 -0.08 -9.29 -17.65
C ASN A 222 0.38 -8.90 -19.08
N ASP A 223 1.49 -8.20 -19.20
CA ASP A 223 2.09 -7.84 -20.48
C ASP A 223 3.30 -8.74 -20.74
N PRO A 224 3.27 -9.60 -21.79
CA PRO A 224 4.39 -10.49 -22.13
C PRO A 224 5.65 -9.75 -22.61
N GLU A 225 5.55 -8.49 -22.99
CA GLU A 225 6.67 -7.62 -23.37
C GLU A 225 7.24 -6.84 -22.18
N SER A 226 6.64 -6.98 -20.98
CA SER A 226 7.12 -6.35 -19.76
C SER A 226 8.43 -7.00 -19.27
N GLU A 227 9.29 -6.21 -18.62
CA GLU A 227 10.55 -6.69 -18.01
C GLU A 227 10.34 -7.53 -16.73
N VAL A 228 9.11 -7.69 -16.24
CA VAL A 228 8.75 -8.42 -15.01
C VAL A 228 8.01 -9.71 -15.30
#